data_7a9032499017f8aa1e7a4a6224e8c924
#
_entry.id   7a9032499017f8aa1e7a4a6224e8c924
#
_cell.length_a   1.000
_cell.length_b   1.000
_cell.length_c   1.000
_cell.angle_alpha   90.00
_cell.angle_beta   90.00
_cell.angle_gamma   90.00
#
_symmetry.space_group_name_H-M   'P 1'
#
loop_
_entity.id
_entity.type
_entity.pdbx_description
1 polymer ?
#
loop_
_entity_poly.entity_id
_entity_poly.type
_entity_poly.pdbx_seq_one_letter_code
_entity_poly.pdbx_strand_id
1 'polypeptide(L)'
;MIEHKAISLADQVFDNLETAILTGKYQRGEILTELKLSAELGVSRTPIREAIRRLEQEHLVEESGKGAVVIGITEKDLDDIFNEFKHIFPLF
;
A
#
# COMPACT_ATOMS: atom_id res chain seq x y z
N MET A 1 -27.58 -7.83 -18.25
CA MET A 1 -27.04 -6.57 -17.94
C MET A 1 -25.68 -6.66 -17.27
N ILE A 2 -24.79 -5.86 -17.72
CA ILE A 2 -23.48 -5.93 -17.16
C ILE A 2 -23.43 -5.21 -15.86
N GLU A 3 -23.00 -5.93 -14.89
CA GLU A 3 -22.75 -5.34 -13.61
C GLU A 3 -21.45 -4.61 -13.67
N HIS A 4 -21.55 -3.34 -13.82
CA HIS A 4 -20.38 -2.55 -13.56
C HIS A 4 -20.24 -2.52 -12.07
N LYS A 5 -19.52 -3.45 -11.57
CA LYS A 5 -19.11 -3.30 -10.21
C LYS A 5 -18.36 -2.01 -10.14
N ALA A 6 -19.00 -1.00 -9.65
CA ALA A 6 -18.29 0.22 -9.34
C ALA A 6 -17.15 -0.18 -8.42
N ILE A 7 -15.93 0.06 -8.85
CA ILE A 7 -14.78 -0.11 -7.98
C ILE A 7 -15.04 0.79 -6.79
N SER A 8 -15.02 0.23 -5.60
CA SER A 8 -15.32 1.04 -4.42
C SER A 8 -14.29 2.14 -4.27
N LEU A 9 -14.68 3.21 -3.61
CA LEU A 9 -13.76 4.31 -3.37
C LEU A 9 -12.56 3.85 -2.54
N ALA A 10 -12.80 2.94 -1.59
CA ALA A 10 -11.71 2.36 -0.80
C ALA A 10 -10.73 1.59 -1.68
N ASP A 11 -11.21 0.85 -2.68
CA ASP A 11 -10.36 0.13 -3.61
C ASP A 11 -9.50 1.09 -4.43
N GLN A 12 -10.10 2.18 -4.90
CA GLN A 12 -9.36 3.19 -5.66
C GLN A 12 -8.29 3.85 -4.80
N VAL A 13 -8.61 4.17 -3.56
CA VAL A 13 -7.66 4.76 -2.63
C VAL A 13 -6.53 3.75 -2.36
N PHE A 14 -6.87 2.50 -2.12
CA PHE A 14 -5.88 1.47 -1.87
C PHE A 14 -4.91 1.35 -3.05
N ASP A 15 -5.43 1.23 -4.26
CA ASP A 15 -4.58 1.11 -5.46
C ASP A 15 -3.66 2.32 -5.61
N ASN A 16 -4.18 3.50 -5.36
CA ASN A 16 -3.42 4.74 -5.44
C ASN A 16 -2.27 4.74 -4.43
N LEU A 17 -2.58 4.42 -3.18
CA LEU A 17 -1.59 4.42 -2.13
C LEU A 17 -0.57 3.30 -2.31
N GLU A 18 -1.02 2.12 -2.69
CA GLU A 18 -0.12 1.00 -2.95
C GLU A 18 0.88 1.37 -4.05
N THR A 19 0.40 1.91 -5.15
CA THR A 19 1.27 2.34 -6.24
C THR A 19 2.24 3.40 -5.79
N ALA A 20 1.77 4.36 -5.00
CA ALA A 20 2.62 5.43 -4.50
C ALA A 20 3.74 4.91 -3.59
N ILE A 21 3.45 3.88 -2.79
CA ILE A 21 4.45 3.27 -1.94
C ILE A 21 5.45 2.45 -2.78
N LEU A 22 4.93 1.64 -3.69
CA LEU A 22 5.78 0.76 -4.50
C LEU A 22 6.67 1.53 -5.47
N THR A 23 6.23 2.68 -5.92
CA THR A 23 7.02 3.51 -6.84
C THR A 23 7.92 4.52 -6.13
N GLY A 24 7.85 4.57 -4.80
CA GLY A 24 8.70 5.46 -4.02
C GLY A 24 8.18 6.88 -3.88
N LYS A 25 6.97 7.16 -4.34
CA LYS A 25 6.37 8.47 -4.14
C LYS A 25 6.19 8.75 -2.65
N TYR A 26 5.72 7.75 -1.90
CA TYR A 26 5.76 7.78 -0.44
C TYR A 26 6.95 6.93 -0.02
N GLN A 27 7.88 7.56 0.65
CA GLN A 27 9.13 6.92 1.00
C GLN A 27 9.03 6.17 2.33
N ARG A 28 9.88 5.19 2.48
CA ARG A 28 9.98 4.42 3.72
C ARG A 28 10.20 5.37 4.89
N GLY A 29 9.43 5.16 5.95
CA GLY A 29 9.47 5.99 7.15
C GLY A 29 8.53 7.17 7.11
N GLU A 30 7.95 7.46 5.95
CA GLU A 30 6.99 8.55 5.85
C GLU A 30 5.71 8.17 6.58
N ILE A 31 5.10 9.15 7.27
CA ILE A 31 3.89 8.91 8.04
C ILE A 31 2.68 9.40 7.26
N LEU A 32 1.75 8.49 7.02
CA LEU A 32 0.51 8.79 6.31
C LEU A 32 -0.61 8.89 7.33
N THR A 33 -1.32 10.01 7.33
CA THR A 33 -2.46 10.20 8.22
C THR A 33 -3.75 10.27 7.40
N GLU A 34 -4.85 9.88 8.03
CA GLU A 34 -6.15 9.97 7.38
C GLU A 34 -6.47 11.40 6.97
N LEU A 35 -6.16 12.33 7.82
CA LEU A 35 -6.44 13.73 7.57
C LEU A 35 -5.68 14.25 6.35
N LYS A 36 -4.39 13.97 6.30
CA LYS A 36 -3.55 14.41 5.20
C LYS A 36 -3.99 13.77 3.88
N LEU A 37 -4.23 12.47 3.89
CA LEU A 37 -4.65 11.75 2.71
C LEU A 37 -6.04 12.18 2.24
N SER A 38 -6.94 12.44 3.17
CA SER A 38 -8.26 12.96 2.85
C SER A 38 -8.15 14.29 2.11
N ALA A 39 -7.29 15.17 2.59
CA ALA A 39 -7.07 16.46 1.95
C ALA A 39 -6.43 16.31 0.56
N GLU A 40 -5.43 15.45 0.43
CA GLU A 40 -4.72 15.25 -0.82
C GLU A 40 -5.58 14.59 -1.89
N LEU A 41 -6.38 13.59 -1.51
CA LEU A 41 -7.15 12.81 -2.46
C LEU A 41 -8.57 13.32 -2.64
N GLY A 42 -8.99 14.24 -1.80
CA GLY A 42 -10.32 14.82 -1.93
C GLY A 42 -11.44 13.84 -1.61
N VAL A 43 -11.20 12.90 -0.72
CA VAL A 43 -12.19 11.90 -0.32
C VAL A 43 -12.35 11.93 1.20
N SER A 44 -13.45 11.36 1.68
CA SER A 44 -13.70 11.29 3.11
C SER A 44 -12.72 10.33 3.78
N ARG A 45 -12.69 10.35 5.10
CA ARG A 45 -11.75 9.52 5.87
C ARG A 45 -12.08 8.04 5.84
N THR A 46 -13.36 7.69 5.70
CA THR A 46 -13.78 6.29 5.77
C THR A 46 -13.09 5.41 4.72
N PRO A 47 -13.13 5.74 3.42
CA PRO A 47 -12.42 4.92 2.42
C PRO A 47 -10.91 4.92 2.63
N ILE A 48 -10.35 6.00 3.17
CA ILE A 48 -8.93 6.08 3.45
C ILE A 48 -8.57 5.14 4.59
N ARG A 49 -9.37 5.12 5.64
CA ARG A 49 -9.15 4.21 6.77
C ARG A 49 -9.19 2.75 6.32
N GLU A 50 -10.14 2.40 5.46
CA GLU A 50 -10.23 1.05 4.93
C GLU A 50 -9.02 0.70 4.08
N ALA A 51 -8.58 1.63 3.25
CA ALA A 51 -7.41 1.42 2.41
C ALA A 51 -6.14 1.23 3.25
N ILE A 52 -5.96 2.06 4.28
CA ILE A 52 -4.81 1.94 5.18
C ILE A 52 -4.82 0.59 5.89
N ARG A 53 -5.99 0.11 6.31
CA ARG A 53 -6.10 -1.21 6.92
C ARG A 53 -5.61 -2.31 5.99
N ARG A 54 -5.96 -2.21 4.71
CA ARG A 54 -5.51 -3.19 3.72
C ARG A 54 -4.01 -3.11 3.49
N LEU A 55 -3.47 -1.88 3.44
CA LEU A 55 -2.02 -1.71 3.33
C LEU A 55 -1.29 -2.31 4.52
N GLU A 56 -1.89 -2.19 5.70
CA GLU A 56 -1.35 -2.78 6.92
C GLU A 56 -1.37 -4.30 6.86
N GLN A 57 -2.45 -4.87 6.37
CA GLN A 57 -2.56 -6.31 6.19
C GLN A 57 -1.53 -6.83 5.20
N GLU A 58 -1.16 -6.03 4.22
CA GLU A 58 -0.15 -6.39 3.23
C GLU A 58 1.27 -5.98 3.65
N HIS A 59 1.40 -5.50 4.87
CA HIS A 59 2.69 -5.11 5.45
C HIS A 59 3.41 -3.99 4.70
N LEU A 60 2.66 -3.16 4.01
CA LEU A 60 3.21 -1.99 3.33
C LEU A 60 3.29 -0.78 4.25
N VAL A 61 2.47 -0.75 5.27
CA VAL A 61 2.53 0.26 6.31
C VAL A 61 2.36 -0.40 7.66
N GLU A 62 2.77 0.31 8.71
CA GLU A 62 2.64 -0.15 10.08
C GLU A 62 2.01 0.96 10.91
N GLU A 63 1.05 0.58 11.75
CA GLU A 63 0.38 1.54 12.62
C GLU A 63 1.35 2.08 13.66
N SER A 64 1.32 3.38 13.85
CA SER A 64 2.08 4.04 14.90
C SER A 64 1.14 5.00 15.62
N GLY A 65 1.57 5.54 16.73
CA GLY A 65 0.75 6.49 17.45
C GLY A 65 0.50 7.80 16.69
N LYS A 66 1.22 8.01 15.58
CA LYS A 66 1.13 9.23 14.78
C LYS A 66 0.48 9.02 13.43
N GLY A 67 0.22 7.78 13.05
CA GLY A 67 -0.36 7.44 11.76
C GLY A 67 0.24 6.16 11.21
N ALA A 68 0.07 5.93 9.93
CA ALA A 68 0.59 4.74 9.27
C ALA A 68 1.98 5.04 8.71
N VAL A 69 2.98 4.33 9.18
CA VAL A 69 4.35 4.51 8.73
C VAL A 69 4.60 3.62 7.52
N VAL A 70 5.11 4.20 6.45
CA VAL A 70 5.43 3.45 5.24
C VAL A 70 6.62 2.54 5.50
N ILE A 71 6.44 1.26 5.27
CA ILE A 71 7.50 0.27 5.36
C ILE A 71 8.04 -0.03 3.97
N GLY A 72 7.14 -0.23 3.03
CA GLY A 72 7.52 -0.53 1.67
C GLY A 72 8.23 -1.87 1.54
N ILE A 73 8.97 -2.03 0.45
CA ILE A 73 9.74 -3.25 0.20
C ILE A 73 11.15 -3.03 0.71
N THR A 74 11.61 -3.92 1.59
CA THR A 74 12.97 -3.85 2.12
C THR A 74 13.92 -4.64 1.23
N GLU A 75 15.23 -4.41 1.39
CA GLU A 75 16.24 -5.19 0.70
C GLU A 75 16.10 -6.68 1.00
N LYS A 76 15.78 -6.99 2.24
CA LYS A 76 15.58 -8.37 2.64
C LYS A 76 14.42 -9.00 1.90
N ASP A 77 13.32 -8.26 1.74
CA ASP A 77 12.16 -8.76 1.01
C ASP A 77 12.51 -9.01 -0.45
N LEU A 78 13.30 -8.14 -1.05
CA LEU A 78 13.76 -8.32 -2.42
C LEU A 78 14.66 -9.55 -2.54
N ASP A 79 15.53 -9.75 -1.59
CA ASP A 79 16.40 -10.92 -1.57
C ASP A 79 15.60 -12.21 -1.43
N ASP A 80 14.59 -12.21 -0.57
CA ASP A 80 13.71 -13.35 -0.38
C ASP A 80 12.96 -13.68 -1.67
N ILE A 81 12.42 -12.67 -2.33
CA ILE A 81 11.73 -12.84 -3.60
C ILE A 81 12.68 -13.38 -4.66
N PHE A 82 13.88 -12.86 -4.72
CA PHE A 82 14.88 -13.29 -5.67
C PHE A 82 15.29 -14.72 -5.45
N ASN A 83 15.49 -15.10 -4.20
CA ASN A 83 15.86 -16.49 -3.85
C ASN A 83 14.72 -17.45 -4.20
N GLU A 84 13.50 -17.06 -3.97
CA GLU A 84 12.33 -17.85 -4.34
C GLU A 84 12.25 -18.04 -5.85
N PHE A 85 12.53 -16.97 -6.58
CA PHE A 85 12.55 -17.00 -8.04
C PHE A 85 13.63 -17.94 -8.54
N LYS A 86 14.83 -17.90 -7.94
CA LYS A 86 15.91 -18.80 -8.30
C LYS A 86 15.55 -20.26 -8.08
N HIS A 87 14.75 -20.50 -7.05
CA HIS A 87 14.30 -21.84 -6.73
C HIS A 87 13.36 -22.39 -7.78
N ILE A 88 12.53 -21.52 -8.35
CA ILE A 88 11.59 -21.89 -9.41
C ILE A 88 12.32 -22.07 -10.74
N PHE A 89 13.38 -21.30 -10.95
CA PHE A 89 14.15 -21.34 -12.19
C PHE A 89 15.58 -21.72 -11.91
N PRO A 90 15.84 -23.01 -11.64
CA PRO A 90 17.17 -23.46 -11.20
C PRO A 90 18.27 -23.36 -12.24
N LEU A 91 17.94 -23.00 -13.46
CA LEU A 91 18.93 -22.86 -14.52
C LEU A 91 19.75 -21.57 -14.40
N PHE A 92 19.36 -20.71 -13.51
CA PHE A 92 20.11 -19.47 -13.28
C PHE A 92 21.02 -19.61 -12.04
#